data_aac91efe997c3ee5356e90683e34a3b4
#
_entry.id   aac91efe997c3ee5356e90683e34a3b4
#
_cell.length_a   1.000
_cell.length_b   1.000
_cell.length_c   1.000
_cell.angle_alpha   90.00
_cell.angle_beta   90.00
_cell.angle_gamma   90.00
#
_symmetry.space_group_name_H-M   'P 1'
#
loop_
_entity.id
_entity.type
_entity.pdbx_description
1 polymer ?
#
loop_
_entity_poly.entity_id
_entity_poly.type
_entity_poly.pdbx_seq_one_letter_code
_entity_poly.pdbx_strand_id
1 'polypeptide(L)'
;MPSSMKRTERPIFIVSSGRSGSTILTWCLGQHPNIIPEEESNWLGPFAIDAAVAFHRGSVRGERGQLSANFIQREAPAFKVSRSPEEPKSRWVDGTPEYSFYICGLRKLFPQALFVHLVRDVTAVVRSLLNFFPDGRNRLVANEQAAYEYWLRRVTHCFEAEQAYGPAVVYRVRYSDFVERSESTMRSLLEFLGERYAPECLEPLAERINSANVPANFNEREPRTDPAIMERAKQLSNQLQSSPQIQGNSARIAEKLESEFDHRVQYFLNLERNYNEAQKMITKLQKELEAIKTSPMAEGYRPC
;
A
#
# COMPACT_ATOMS: atom_id res chain seq x y z
N MET A 1 15.74 15.96 -28.09
CA MET A 1 15.83 16.30 -26.68
C MET A 1 14.60 15.72 -26.01
N PRO A 2 14.69 14.71 -25.11
CA PRO A 2 13.51 14.26 -24.40
C PRO A 2 13.01 15.40 -23.52
N SER A 3 11.71 15.72 -23.67
CA SER A 3 10.98 16.67 -22.84
C SER A 3 11.29 16.39 -21.37
N SER A 4 11.72 17.41 -20.62
CA SER A 4 11.91 17.29 -19.17
C SER A 4 10.55 16.98 -18.54
N MET A 5 10.30 15.69 -18.28
CA MET A 5 9.15 15.25 -17.49
C MET A 5 9.17 16.02 -16.16
N LYS A 6 8.07 16.71 -15.87
CA LYS A 6 7.96 17.50 -14.64
C LYS A 6 8.19 16.60 -13.43
N ARG A 7 9.05 16.99 -12.50
CA ARG A 7 9.43 16.25 -11.25
C ARG A 7 8.23 15.76 -10.43
N THR A 8 7.06 16.33 -10.63
CA THR A 8 5.78 15.95 -9.99
C THR A 8 5.29 14.53 -10.30
N GLU A 9 5.95 13.82 -11.24
CA GLU A 9 5.60 12.47 -11.69
C GLU A 9 6.40 11.37 -10.98
N ARG A 10 7.21 11.70 -9.96
CA ARG A 10 8.03 10.76 -9.21
C ARG A 10 7.59 10.68 -7.74
N PRO A 11 6.44 10.08 -7.44
CA PRO A 11 5.99 9.90 -6.06
C PRO A 11 6.93 8.98 -5.27
N ILE A 12 6.87 9.14 -3.95
CA ILE A 12 7.60 8.31 -3.00
C ILE A 12 6.57 7.54 -2.19
N PHE A 13 6.67 6.22 -2.21
CA PHE A 13 5.83 5.34 -1.39
C PHE A 13 6.65 4.69 -0.29
N ILE A 14 6.29 4.92 0.97
CA ILE A 14 6.85 4.16 2.09
C ILE A 14 6.00 2.90 2.26
N VAL A 15 6.58 1.75 1.93
CA VAL A 15 5.93 0.45 2.02
C VAL A 15 6.47 -0.34 3.20
N SER A 16 5.59 -0.88 4.02
CA SER A 16 5.98 -1.51 5.27
C SER A 16 4.83 -2.34 5.86
N SER A 17 5.08 -3.05 6.93
CA SER A 17 4.01 -3.44 7.85
C SER A 17 3.51 -2.20 8.61
N GLY A 18 2.22 -2.11 8.89
CA GLY A 18 1.71 -1.15 9.86
C GLY A 18 2.51 -1.24 11.18
N ARG A 19 2.66 -0.13 11.87
CA ARG A 19 3.44 0.02 13.12
C ARG A 19 4.96 -0.11 12.94
N SER A 20 5.47 -0.04 11.72
CA SER A 20 6.92 -0.02 11.44
C SER A 20 7.56 1.36 11.56
N GLY A 21 6.77 2.43 11.68
CA GLY A 21 7.26 3.81 11.77
C GLY A 21 7.11 4.61 10.47
N SER A 22 6.21 4.20 9.57
CA SER A 22 5.92 4.92 8.32
C SER A 22 5.51 6.37 8.58
N THR A 23 4.67 6.64 9.57
CA THR A 23 4.21 7.99 9.92
C THR A 23 5.38 8.93 10.25
N ILE A 24 6.30 8.52 11.13
CA ILE A 24 7.45 9.37 11.49
C ILE A 24 8.38 9.58 10.30
N LEU A 25 8.61 8.56 9.47
CA LEU A 25 9.43 8.69 8.28
C LEU A 25 8.78 9.60 7.23
N THR A 26 7.45 9.52 7.06
CA THR A 26 6.67 10.43 6.21
C THR A 26 6.82 11.88 6.67
N TRP A 27 6.72 12.12 7.98
CA TRP A 27 6.87 13.47 8.53
C TRP A 27 8.30 14.01 8.40
N CYS A 28 9.30 13.15 8.59
CA CYS A 28 10.69 13.52 8.35
C CYS A 28 10.91 13.93 6.89
N LEU A 29 10.47 13.12 5.93
CA LEU A 29 10.57 13.46 4.51
C LEU A 29 9.75 14.71 4.16
N GLY A 30 8.63 14.94 4.85
CA GLY A 30 7.77 16.12 4.68
C GLY A 30 8.42 17.45 5.08
N GLN A 31 9.45 17.42 5.94
CA GLN A 31 10.24 18.63 6.25
C GLN A 31 11.15 19.05 5.10
N HIS A 32 11.40 18.15 4.15
CA HIS A 32 12.21 18.48 2.98
C HIS A 32 11.54 19.57 2.13
N PRO A 33 12.29 20.61 1.67
CA PRO A 33 11.73 21.74 0.92
C PRO A 33 11.05 21.35 -0.41
N ASN A 34 11.32 20.14 -0.94
CA ASN A 34 10.77 19.67 -2.22
C ASN A 34 9.74 18.52 -2.07
N ILE A 35 9.44 18.04 -0.85
CA ILE A 35 8.57 16.88 -0.63
C ILE A 35 7.34 17.28 0.20
N ILE A 36 6.15 16.96 -0.30
CA ILE A 36 4.88 17.13 0.39
C ILE A 36 4.56 15.81 1.11
N PRO A 37 4.35 15.78 2.44
CA PRO A 37 3.83 14.62 3.12
C PRO A 37 2.33 14.50 2.84
N GLU A 38 1.89 13.33 2.40
CA GLU A 38 0.47 12.98 2.31
C GLU A 38 0.11 12.14 3.53
N GLU A 39 -1.06 12.38 4.09
CA GLU A 39 -1.65 11.46 5.07
C GLU A 39 -1.95 10.12 4.40
N GLU A 40 -2.06 9.04 5.19
CA GLU A 40 -2.36 7.69 4.69
C GLU A 40 -3.61 7.71 3.79
N SER A 41 -3.40 7.84 2.49
CA SER A 41 -4.48 8.13 1.54
C SER A 41 -5.39 6.92 1.29
N ASN A 42 -4.87 5.71 1.44
CA ASN A 42 -5.54 4.41 1.32
C ASN A 42 -6.27 4.12 -0.02
N TRP A 43 -6.42 5.09 -0.92
CA TRP A 43 -7.21 4.95 -2.15
C TRP A 43 -6.40 4.60 -3.40
N LEU A 44 -5.10 4.90 -3.44
CA LEU A 44 -4.27 4.67 -4.63
C LEU A 44 -4.09 3.19 -4.98
N GLY A 45 -4.04 2.32 -3.98
CA GLY A 45 -3.95 0.89 -4.20
C GLY A 45 -5.19 0.32 -4.90
N PRO A 46 -6.41 0.50 -4.35
CA PRO A 46 -7.65 0.17 -5.03
C PRO A 46 -7.77 0.84 -6.40
N PHE A 47 -7.43 2.12 -6.51
CA PHE A 47 -7.47 2.85 -7.77
C PHE A 47 -6.56 2.24 -8.84
N ALA A 48 -5.42 1.68 -8.48
CA ALA A 48 -4.55 0.97 -9.44
C ALA A 48 -5.26 -0.24 -10.06
N ILE A 49 -6.09 -0.94 -9.29
CA ILE A 49 -6.91 -2.05 -9.80
C ILE A 49 -8.04 -1.50 -10.68
N ASP A 50 -8.78 -0.51 -10.22
CA ASP A 50 -9.90 0.08 -10.96
C ASP A 50 -9.44 0.63 -12.31
N ALA A 51 -8.29 1.29 -12.34
CA ALA A 51 -7.69 1.80 -13.55
C ALA A 51 -7.28 0.66 -14.51
N ALA A 52 -6.73 -0.45 -14.01
CA ALA A 52 -6.41 -1.61 -14.81
C ALA A 52 -7.68 -2.30 -15.35
N VAL A 53 -8.72 -2.41 -14.54
CA VAL A 53 -10.05 -2.91 -14.95
C VAL A 53 -10.63 -2.04 -16.06
N ALA A 54 -10.61 -0.71 -15.91
CA ALA A 54 -11.08 0.23 -16.93
C ALA A 54 -10.30 0.12 -18.25
N PHE A 55 -8.99 -0.11 -18.17
CA PHE A 55 -8.15 -0.36 -19.33
C PHE A 55 -8.54 -1.64 -20.06
N HIS A 56 -8.75 -2.74 -19.34
CA HIS A 56 -9.20 -4.01 -19.93
C HIS A 56 -10.57 -3.92 -20.61
N ARG A 57 -11.44 -3.04 -20.16
CA ARG A 57 -12.75 -2.78 -20.82
C ARG A 57 -12.64 -1.91 -22.06
N GLY A 58 -11.46 -1.41 -22.41
CA GLY A 58 -11.30 -0.47 -23.50
C GLY A 58 -11.86 0.94 -23.20
N SER A 59 -12.25 1.21 -21.94
CA SER A 59 -12.75 2.50 -21.51
C SER A 59 -11.62 3.56 -21.47
N VAL A 60 -10.37 3.10 -21.41
CA VAL A 60 -9.17 3.93 -21.41
C VAL A 60 -8.29 3.49 -22.58
N ARG A 61 -8.01 4.41 -23.51
CA ARG A 61 -7.06 4.19 -24.61
C ARG A 61 -5.67 4.57 -24.15
N GLY A 62 -4.71 3.63 -24.20
CA GLY A 62 -3.31 3.84 -23.89
C GLY A 62 -2.46 2.67 -24.41
N GLU A 63 -1.15 2.84 -24.46
CA GLU A 63 -0.25 1.72 -24.75
C GLU A 63 -0.34 0.68 -23.63
N ARG A 64 -0.27 -0.61 -23.99
CA ARG A 64 -0.32 -1.72 -23.03
C ARG A 64 0.70 -1.52 -21.92
N GLY A 65 0.23 -1.38 -20.69
CA GLY A 65 1.07 -1.24 -19.48
C GLY A 65 1.31 0.19 -19.02
N GLN A 66 0.87 1.23 -19.73
CA GLN A 66 0.91 2.62 -19.29
C GLN A 66 -0.52 3.14 -19.07
N LEU A 67 -0.94 3.13 -17.83
CA LEU A 67 -2.03 3.99 -17.38
C LEU A 67 -1.47 5.41 -17.44
N SER A 68 -1.87 6.19 -18.44
CA SER A 68 -1.24 7.48 -18.70
C SER A 68 -1.40 8.43 -17.50
N ALA A 69 -0.37 9.24 -17.22
CA ALA A 69 -0.43 10.33 -16.24
C ALA A 69 -1.66 11.22 -16.46
N ASN A 70 -2.11 11.37 -17.71
CA ASN A 70 -3.32 12.09 -18.10
C ASN A 70 -4.61 11.44 -17.54
N PHE A 71 -4.67 10.12 -17.40
CA PHE A 71 -5.82 9.43 -16.80
C PHE A 71 -5.89 9.72 -15.30
N ILE A 72 -4.75 9.63 -14.60
CA ILE A 72 -4.65 9.94 -13.16
C ILE A 72 -5.02 11.41 -12.93
N GLN A 73 -4.51 12.35 -13.74
CA GLN A 73 -4.84 13.77 -13.62
C GLN A 73 -6.31 14.09 -13.88
N ARG A 74 -6.97 13.31 -14.71
CA ARG A 74 -8.39 13.52 -15.06
C ARG A 74 -9.33 12.90 -14.03
N GLU A 75 -9.03 11.69 -13.57
CA GLU A 75 -9.91 10.87 -12.71
C GLU A 75 -9.63 11.05 -11.21
N ALA A 76 -8.48 11.58 -10.82
CA ALA A 76 -8.11 11.83 -9.44
C ALA A 76 -8.00 13.35 -9.14
N PRO A 77 -9.12 14.06 -8.96
CA PRO A 77 -9.11 15.50 -8.61
C PRO A 77 -8.33 15.81 -7.33
N ALA A 78 -8.26 14.86 -6.40
CA ALA A 78 -7.50 14.98 -5.16
C ALA A 78 -5.99 15.23 -5.39
N PHE A 79 -5.42 14.74 -6.51
CA PHE A 79 -4.05 15.08 -6.91
C PHE A 79 -3.83 16.56 -7.21
N LYS A 80 -4.91 17.34 -7.38
CA LYS A 80 -4.85 18.77 -7.67
C LYS A 80 -4.89 19.66 -6.42
N VAL A 81 -5.22 19.10 -5.24
CA VAL A 81 -5.70 19.91 -4.11
C VAL A 81 -4.57 20.47 -3.23
N SER A 82 -3.39 19.89 -3.19
CA SER A 82 -2.34 20.34 -2.26
C SER A 82 -1.23 21.17 -2.87
N ARG A 83 -1.50 21.94 -3.90
CA ARG A 83 -0.49 22.88 -4.43
C ARG A 83 -0.87 24.30 -4.10
N SER A 84 -0.37 24.79 -2.95
CA SER A 84 -0.26 26.24 -2.77
C SER A 84 0.63 26.80 -3.88
N PRO A 85 0.20 27.86 -4.57
CA PRO A 85 1.04 28.57 -5.57
C PRO A 85 2.34 29.11 -4.97
N GLU A 86 2.41 29.21 -3.66
CA GLU A 86 3.48 29.85 -2.91
C GLU A 86 4.64 28.92 -2.54
N GLU A 87 4.45 27.59 -2.60
CA GLU A 87 5.51 26.60 -2.36
C GLU A 87 5.58 25.57 -3.49
N PRO A 88 6.55 25.65 -4.40
CA PRO A 88 6.67 24.73 -5.54
C PRO A 88 7.32 23.41 -5.14
N LYS A 89 6.83 22.73 -4.09
CA LYS A 89 7.21 21.37 -3.80
C LYS A 89 6.81 20.48 -4.99
N SER A 90 7.74 19.73 -5.51
CA SER A 90 7.53 19.02 -6.79
C SER A 90 7.32 17.51 -6.64
N ARG A 91 7.40 16.98 -5.41
CA ARG A 91 7.20 15.58 -5.09
C ARG A 91 6.30 15.43 -3.88
N TRP A 92 5.78 14.22 -3.69
CA TRP A 92 5.00 13.87 -2.52
C TRP A 92 5.40 12.47 -2.02
N VAL A 93 5.19 12.23 -0.73
CA VAL A 93 5.44 10.96 -0.05
C VAL A 93 4.17 10.48 0.63
N ASP A 94 3.84 9.20 0.45
CA ASP A 94 2.70 8.54 1.09
C ASP A 94 3.17 7.27 1.81
N GLY A 95 2.86 7.19 3.10
CA GLY A 95 3.28 6.11 3.99
C GLY A 95 2.19 5.09 4.31
N THR A 96 1.18 4.94 3.45
CA THR A 96 0.07 3.99 3.63
C THR A 96 0.59 2.53 3.67
N PRO A 97 0.45 1.80 4.81
CA PRO A 97 0.98 0.44 4.94
C PRO A 97 0.36 -0.58 3.97
N GLU A 98 -0.90 -0.37 3.57
CA GLU A 98 -1.62 -1.22 2.62
C GLU A 98 -0.98 -1.24 1.23
N TYR A 99 -0.22 -0.20 0.87
CA TYR A 99 0.46 -0.13 -0.42
C TYR A 99 1.55 -1.19 -0.61
N SER A 100 1.99 -1.85 0.46
CA SER A 100 2.83 -3.05 0.37
C SER A 100 2.25 -4.13 -0.56
N PHE A 101 0.92 -4.22 -0.69
CA PHE A 101 0.23 -5.17 -1.58
C PHE A 101 0.03 -4.65 -3.00
N TYR A 102 0.33 -3.39 -3.27
CA TYR A 102 -0.02 -2.71 -4.53
C TYR A 102 1.19 -2.17 -5.27
N ILE A 103 2.42 -2.53 -4.87
CA ILE A 103 3.66 -1.98 -5.44
C ILE A 103 3.69 -2.13 -6.97
N CYS A 104 3.30 -3.31 -7.50
CA CYS A 104 3.19 -3.54 -8.94
C CYS A 104 2.19 -2.58 -9.61
N GLY A 105 0.97 -2.47 -9.05
CA GLY A 105 -0.06 -1.57 -9.56
C GLY A 105 0.34 -0.10 -9.49
N LEU A 106 0.95 0.33 -8.37
CA LEU A 106 1.44 1.69 -8.21
C LEU A 106 2.56 2.03 -9.21
N ARG A 107 3.42 1.06 -9.56
CA ARG A 107 4.40 1.23 -10.63
C ARG A 107 3.77 1.36 -12.01
N LYS A 108 2.69 0.64 -12.27
CA LYS A 108 1.93 0.78 -13.53
C LYS A 108 1.27 2.17 -13.62
N LEU A 109 0.78 2.71 -12.50
CA LEU A 109 0.25 4.08 -12.43
C LEU A 109 1.35 5.15 -12.54
N PHE A 110 2.45 4.93 -11.84
CA PHE A 110 3.58 5.86 -11.71
C PHE A 110 4.90 5.14 -12.07
N PRO A 111 5.25 5.03 -13.34
CA PRO A 111 6.45 4.28 -13.77
C PRO A 111 7.76 4.80 -13.16
N GLN A 112 7.78 6.06 -12.73
CA GLN A 112 8.93 6.72 -12.10
C GLN A 112 8.86 6.74 -10.57
N ALA A 113 7.87 6.08 -9.96
CA ALA A 113 7.75 6.01 -8.50
C ALA A 113 8.97 5.35 -7.87
N LEU A 114 9.33 5.85 -6.68
CA LEU A 114 10.35 5.25 -5.82
C LEU A 114 9.68 4.69 -4.57
N PHE A 115 10.17 3.56 -4.12
CA PHE A 115 9.63 2.86 -2.96
C PHE A 115 10.69 2.79 -1.86
N VAL A 116 10.27 3.12 -0.65
CA VAL A 116 11.08 3.00 0.57
C VAL A 116 10.53 1.84 1.39
N HIS A 117 11.22 0.71 1.40
CA HIS A 117 10.85 -0.42 2.25
C HIS A 117 11.35 -0.18 3.67
N LEU A 118 10.46 0.28 4.55
CA LEU A 118 10.78 0.49 5.95
C LEU A 118 10.60 -0.80 6.74
N VAL A 119 11.72 -1.33 7.26
CA VAL A 119 11.78 -2.58 8.02
C VAL A 119 11.99 -2.30 9.49
N ARG A 120 11.10 -2.80 10.33
CA ARG A 120 11.24 -2.80 11.78
C ARG A 120 11.24 -4.24 12.30
N ASP A 121 11.94 -4.48 13.39
CA ASP A 121 11.95 -5.78 14.08
C ASP A 121 10.53 -6.31 14.29
N VAL A 122 10.33 -7.58 13.96
CA VAL A 122 8.99 -8.20 13.98
C VAL A 122 8.40 -8.25 15.38
N THR A 123 9.23 -8.51 16.41
CA THR A 123 8.75 -8.58 17.80
C THR A 123 8.25 -7.22 18.26
N ALA A 124 8.98 -6.15 17.92
CA ALA A 124 8.56 -4.79 18.22
C ALA A 124 7.27 -4.39 17.50
N VAL A 125 7.10 -4.83 16.25
CA VAL A 125 5.86 -4.59 15.47
C VAL A 125 4.69 -5.38 16.04
N VAL A 126 4.85 -6.66 16.33
CA VAL A 126 3.81 -7.53 16.94
C VAL A 126 3.31 -6.94 18.25
N ARG A 127 4.23 -6.54 19.14
CA ARG A 127 3.88 -5.84 20.39
C ARG A 127 3.05 -4.57 20.13
N SER A 128 3.46 -3.76 19.17
CA SER A 128 2.74 -2.54 18.82
C SER A 128 1.37 -2.83 18.23
N LEU A 129 1.22 -3.85 17.37
CA LEU A 129 -0.06 -4.26 16.78
C LEU A 129 -1.06 -4.73 17.81
N LEU A 130 -0.62 -5.54 18.77
CA LEU A 130 -1.47 -6.05 19.85
C LEU A 130 -1.99 -4.96 20.79
N ASN A 131 -1.30 -3.82 20.83
CA ASN A 131 -1.68 -2.66 21.64
C ASN A 131 -2.24 -1.49 20.80
N PHE A 132 -2.57 -1.74 19.53
CA PHE A 132 -3.07 -0.71 18.64
C PHE A 132 -4.58 -0.85 18.37
N PHE A 133 -5.30 0.24 18.61
CA PHE A 133 -6.75 0.34 18.45
C PHE A 133 -7.03 1.51 17.49
N PRO A 134 -7.15 1.27 16.17
CA PRO A 134 -7.28 2.33 15.17
C PRO A 134 -8.51 3.21 15.38
N ASP A 135 -9.61 2.64 15.86
CA ASP A 135 -10.86 3.33 16.15
C ASP A 135 -11.10 3.58 17.66
N GLY A 136 -10.07 3.32 18.48
CA GLY A 136 -10.15 3.42 19.95
C GLY A 136 -10.95 2.30 20.61
N ARG A 137 -11.55 1.38 19.86
CA ARG A 137 -12.41 0.28 20.37
C ARG A 137 -11.91 -1.10 19.98
N ASN A 138 -11.64 -1.30 18.71
CA ASN A 138 -11.27 -2.59 18.17
C ASN A 138 -9.78 -2.67 17.89
N ARG A 139 -9.17 -3.82 18.19
CA ARG A 139 -7.79 -4.08 17.83
C ARG A 139 -7.67 -4.29 16.33
N LEU A 140 -6.54 -3.85 15.74
CA LEU A 140 -6.24 -4.10 14.35
C LEU A 140 -6.03 -5.60 14.05
N VAL A 141 -5.53 -6.34 15.02
CA VAL A 141 -5.30 -7.80 14.95
C VAL A 141 -5.93 -8.50 16.15
N ALA A 142 -6.47 -9.69 15.93
CA ALA A 142 -7.20 -10.41 16.97
C ALA A 142 -6.28 -10.97 18.06
N ASN A 143 -5.10 -11.47 17.70
CA ASN A 143 -4.16 -12.14 18.58
C ASN A 143 -2.73 -12.08 18.04
N GLU A 144 -1.78 -12.69 18.76
CA GLU A 144 -0.36 -12.70 18.41
C GLU A 144 -0.12 -13.39 17.06
N GLN A 145 -0.73 -14.52 16.78
CA GLN A 145 -0.59 -15.21 15.50
C GLN A 145 -1.02 -14.32 14.34
N ALA A 146 -2.19 -13.69 14.46
CA ALA A 146 -2.68 -12.75 13.45
C ALA A 146 -1.74 -11.55 13.26
N ALA A 147 -1.02 -11.11 14.30
CA ALA A 147 -0.03 -10.06 14.21
C ALA A 147 1.22 -10.51 13.42
N TYR A 148 1.73 -11.73 13.67
CA TYR A 148 2.82 -12.29 12.88
C TYR A 148 2.43 -12.51 11.41
N GLU A 149 1.24 -13.03 11.14
CA GLU A 149 0.71 -13.21 9.78
C GLU A 149 0.50 -11.87 9.05
N TYR A 150 0.02 -10.85 9.78
CA TYR A 150 -0.13 -9.49 9.27
C TYR A 150 1.21 -8.90 8.81
N TRP A 151 2.25 -9.05 9.66
CA TRP A 151 3.60 -8.59 9.36
C TRP A 151 4.20 -9.37 8.18
N LEU A 152 4.16 -10.71 8.23
CA LEU A 152 4.71 -11.60 7.21
C LEU A 152 4.18 -11.27 5.82
N ARG A 153 2.86 -11.16 5.68
CA ARG A 153 2.25 -10.89 4.38
C ARG A 153 2.78 -9.60 3.76
N ARG A 154 2.84 -8.51 4.52
CA ARG A 154 3.26 -7.19 4.01
C ARG A 154 4.76 -7.15 3.73
N VAL A 155 5.56 -7.60 4.66
CA VAL A 155 7.03 -7.55 4.53
C VAL A 155 7.52 -8.51 3.45
N THR A 156 6.88 -9.66 3.26
CA THR A 156 7.19 -10.56 2.14
C THR A 156 6.97 -9.86 0.79
N HIS A 157 5.83 -9.19 0.59
CA HIS A 157 5.58 -8.44 -0.64
C HIS A 157 6.59 -7.29 -0.86
N CYS A 158 6.95 -6.57 0.21
CA CYS A 158 7.98 -5.53 0.11
C CYS A 158 9.33 -6.12 -0.27
N PHE A 159 9.72 -7.25 0.32
CA PHE A 159 10.99 -7.91 0.02
C PHE A 159 11.01 -8.50 -1.40
N GLU A 160 9.92 -9.08 -1.86
CA GLU A 160 9.76 -9.50 -3.25
C GLU A 160 9.87 -8.31 -4.23
N ALA A 161 9.34 -7.14 -3.85
CA ALA A 161 9.50 -5.93 -4.65
C ALA A 161 10.96 -5.45 -4.71
N GLU A 162 11.72 -5.53 -3.61
CA GLU A 162 13.16 -5.28 -3.65
C GLU A 162 13.87 -6.20 -4.65
N GLN A 163 13.56 -7.50 -4.60
CA GLN A 163 14.15 -8.50 -5.49
C GLN A 163 13.72 -8.32 -6.95
N ALA A 164 12.46 -7.93 -7.18
CA ALA A 164 11.91 -7.75 -8.51
C ALA A 164 12.45 -6.52 -9.22
N TYR A 165 12.54 -5.40 -8.50
CA TYR A 165 12.78 -4.09 -9.09
C TYR A 165 14.17 -3.52 -8.81
N GLY A 166 14.88 -4.08 -7.84
CA GLY A 166 16.26 -3.72 -7.51
C GLY A 166 16.41 -2.34 -6.82
N PRO A 167 17.69 -2.01 -6.53
CA PRO A 167 18.02 -0.86 -5.67
C PRO A 167 17.78 0.51 -6.31
N ALA A 168 17.59 0.56 -7.64
CA ALA A 168 17.22 1.81 -8.32
C ALA A 168 15.76 2.21 -8.14
N VAL A 169 14.90 1.29 -7.64
CA VAL A 169 13.46 1.48 -7.50
C VAL A 169 13.00 1.30 -6.07
N VAL A 170 13.57 0.34 -5.33
CA VAL A 170 13.20 0.03 -3.94
C VAL A 170 14.43 0.14 -3.06
N TYR A 171 14.35 1.00 -2.05
CA TYR A 171 15.42 1.21 -1.07
C TYR A 171 14.97 0.77 0.32
N ARG A 172 15.74 -0.11 0.96
CA ARG A 172 15.44 -0.57 2.33
C ARG A 172 15.97 0.40 3.35
N VAL A 173 15.10 0.83 4.27
CA VAL A 173 15.47 1.56 5.48
C VAL A 173 15.17 0.68 6.69
N ARG A 174 16.17 0.45 7.55
CA ARG A 174 15.95 -0.22 8.82
C ARG A 174 15.55 0.83 9.86
N TYR A 175 14.48 0.56 10.59
CA TYR A 175 13.99 1.47 11.62
C TYR A 175 15.03 1.73 12.71
N SER A 176 15.83 0.72 13.10
CA SER A 176 16.95 0.89 14.04
C SER A 176 17.98 1.90 13.53
N ASP A 177 18.40 1.74 12.26
CA ASP A 177 19.37 2.66 11.66
C ASP A 177 18.82 4.09 11.54
N PHE A 178 17.52 4.19 11.22
CA PHE A 178 16.84 5.48 11.12
C PHE A 178 16.75 6.21 12.46
N VAL A 179 16.63 5.50 13.58
CA VAL A 179 16.57 6.10 14.93
C VAL A 179 17.97 6.32 15.52
N GLU A 180 18.86 5.33 15.37
CA GLU A 180 20.18 5.34 16.04
C GLU A 180 21.23 6.11 15.22
N ARG A 181 21.09 6.11 13.89
CA ARG A 181 22.02 6.72 12.93
C ARG A 181 21.26 7.63 11.96
N SER A 182 20.41 8.46 12.53
CA SER A 182 19.39 9.25 11.81
C SER A 182 19.97 10.06 10.66
N GLU A 183 21.03 10.82 10.89
CA GLU A 183 21.63 11.69 9.88
C GLU A 183 22.20 10.89 8.70
N SER A 184 23.01 9.88 8.97
CA SER A 184 23.60 9.07 7.88
C SER A 184 22.54 8.30 7.10
N THR A 185 21.52 7.79 7.79
CA THR A 185 20.40 7.09 7.15
C THR A 185 19.58 8.04 6.27
N MET A 186 19.28 9.25 6.77
CA MET A 186 18.53 10.25 5.99
C MET A 186 19.33 10.75 4.79
N ARG A 187 20.65 10.95 4.93
CA ARG A 187 21.52 11.29 3.77
C ARG A 187 21.46 10.25 2.67
N SER A 188 21.63 8.96 3.02
CA SER A 188 21.55 7.88 2.04
C SER A 188 20.16 7.73 1.43
N LEU A 189 19.11 7.93 2.21
CA LEU A 189 17.74 7.89 1.71
C LEU A 189 17.47 9.06 0.73
N LEU A 190 17.84 10.28 1.07
CA LEU A 190 17.65 11.43 0.19
C LEU A 190 18.49 11.33 -1.08
N GLU A 191 19.71 10.77 -1.00
CA GLU A 191 20.52 10.46 -2.18
C GLU A 191 19.81 9.46 -3.12
N PHE A 192 19.27 8.36 -2.58
CA PHE A 192 18.44 7.43 -3.34
C PHE A 192 17.23 8.13 -4.00
N LEU A 193 16.58 9.02 -3.27
CA LEU A 193 15.45 9.78 -3.79
C LEU A 193 15.88 10.82 -4.85
N GLY A 194 17.17 11.10 -4.99
CA GLY A 194 17.72 12.14 -5.88
C GLY A 194 17.47 13.55 -5.35
N GLU A 195 17.36 13.68 -4.03
CA GLU A 195 17.18 14.96 -3.33
C GLU A 195 18.44 15.36 -2.58
N ARG A 196 18.63 16.67 -2.36
CA ARG A 196 19.72 17.18 -1.53
C ARG A 196 19.40 16.91 -0.06
N TYR A 197 20.44 16.70 0.73
CA TYR A 197 20.26 16.59 2.18
C TYR A 197 19.71 17.88 2.77
N ALA A 198 18.68 17.75 3.60
CA ALA A 198 18.04 18.82 4.34
C ALA A 198 18.00 18.40 5.83
N PRO A 199 18.73 19.09 6.73
CA PRO A 199 18.80 18.72 8.15
C PRO A 199 17.45 18.83 8.86
N GLU A 200 16.53 19.65 8.37
CA GLU A 200 15.16 19.80 8.87
C GLU A 200 14.39 18.47 8.86
N CYS A 201 14.77 17.54 7.97
CA CYS A 201 14.21 16.20 7.94
C CYS A 201 14.41 15.39 9.23
N LEU A 202 15.29 15.84 10.14
CA LEU A 202 15.53 15.19 11.42
C LEU A 202 14.69 15.78 12.57
N GLU A 203 14.09 16.95 12.40
CA GLU A 203 13.33 17.63 13.45
C GLU A 203 12.22 16.78 14.05
N PRO A 204 11.39 16.04 13.26
CA PRO A 204 10.33 15.25 13.84
C PRO A 204 10.81 14.08 14.71
N LEU A 205 12.07 13.67 14.62
CA LEU A 205 12.63 12.62 15.49
C LEU A 205 12.82 13.06 16.93
N ALA A 206 12.87 14.38 17.20
CA ALA A 206 12.92 14.92 18.54
C ALA A 206 11.61 14.67 19.31
N GLU A 207 10.49 14.44 18.60
CA GLU A 207 9.20 14.17 19.17
C GLU A 207 8.86 12.67 19.13
N ARG A 208 8.22 12.17 20.20
CA ARG A 208 7.76 10.78 20.25
C ARG A 208 6.40 10.65 19.57
N ILE A 209 6.41 10.36 18.27
CA ILE A 209 5.20 10.29 17.45
C ILE A 209 4.66 8.85 17.40
N ASN A 210 3.33 8.73 17.58
CA ASN A 210 2.57 7.48 17.35
C ASN A 210 3.11 6.24 18.11
N SER A 211 3.80 6.45 19.24
CA SER A 211 4.33 5.34 20.03
C SER A 211 3.20 4.72 20.87
N ALA A 212 2.80 3.49 20.54
CA ALA A 212 1.99 2.69 21.46
C ALA A 212 2.77 2.49 22.76
N ASN A 213 2.15 2.83 23.90
CA ASN A 213 2.70 2.49 25.22
C ASN A 213 2.56 0.98 25.41
N VAL A 214 3.59 0.24 25.02
CA VAL A 214 3.63 -1.21 25.26
C VAL A 214 3.99 -1.42 26.71
N PRO A 215 3.18 -2.16 27.51
CA PRO A 215 3.48 -2.44 28.89
C PRO A 215 4.82 -3.18 29.03
N ALA A 216 5.58 -2.88 30.08
CA ALA A 216 6.87 -3.54 30.35
C ALA A 216 6.73 -5.06 30.57
N ASN A 217 5.58 -5.50 31.06
CA ASN A 217 5.26 -6.91 31.31
C ASN A 217 4.53 -7.58 30.13
N PHE A 218 4.62 -7.02 28.91
CA PHE A 218 4.03 -7.64 27.73
C PHE A 218 4.58 -9.05 27.52
N ASN A 219 3.69 -10.05 27.54
CA ASN A 219 4.04 -11.43 27.27
C ASN A 219 3.89 -11.73 25.77
N GLU A 220 4.99 -12.07 25.12
CA GLU A 220 5.05 -12.34 23.66
C GLU A 220 4.52 -13.73 23.28
N ARG A 221 4.32 -14.61 24.26
CA ARG A 221 3.87 -15.98 24.02
C ARG A 221 2.41 -16.15 24.38
N GLU A 222 1.58 -16.24 23.36
CA GLU A 222 0.28 -16.88 23.49
C GLU A 222 0.44 -18.40 23.22
N PRO A 223 -0.08 -19.27 24.07
CA PRO A 223 0.05 -20.72 23.92
C PRO A 223 -0.53 -21.29 22.61
N ARG A 224 -1.29 -20.48 21.86
CA ARG A 224 -1.97 -20.86 20.61
C ARG A 224 -1.30 -20.33 19.34
N THR A 225 -0.19 -19.60 19.45
CA THR A 225 0.55 -19.12 18.26
C THR A 225 1.30 -20.29 17.64
N ASP A 226 1.11 -20.51 16.34
CA ASP A 226 1.86 -21.53 15.59
C ASP A 226 3.36 -21.18 15.59
N PRO A 227 4.21 -22.03 16.19
CA PRO A 227 5.66 -21.80 16.23
C PRO A 227 6.29 -21.64 14.84
N ALA A 228 5.75 -22.30 13.80
CA ALA A 228 6.29 -22.22 12.45
C ALA A 228 6.07 -20.83 11.83
N ILE A 229 4.92 -20.20 12.08
CA ILE A 229 4.62 -18.83 11.64
C ILE A 229 5.56 -17.85 12.34
N MET A 230 5.69 -17.96 13.66
CA MET A 230 6.56 -17.10 14.45
C MET A 230 8.03 -17.22 14.00
N GLU A 231 8.52 -18.46 13.85
CA GLU A 231 9.89 -18.72 13.41
C GLU A 231 10.17 -18.16 12.02
N ARG A 232 9.27 -18.38 11.06
CA ARG A 232 9.38 -17.83 9.71
C ARG A 232 9.44 -16.30 9.73
N ALA A 233 8.62 -15.65 10.56
CA ALA A 233 8.61 -14.19 10.70
C ALA A 233 9.94 -13.68 11.29
N LYS A 234 10.45 -14.33 12.33
CA LYS A 234 11.74 -13.98 12.95
C LYS A 234 12.91 -14.20 11.99
N GLN A 235 12.91 -15.30 11.23
CA GLN A 235 13.93 -15.56 10.21
C GLN A 235 13.96 -14.48 9.14
N LEU A 236 12.80 -14.11 8.58
CA LEU A 236 12.71 -13.02 7.61
C LEU A 236 13.12 -11.68 8.21
N SER A 237 12.69 -11.37 9.45
CA SER A 237 13.10 -10.16 10.17
C SER A 237 14.62 -10.09 10.31
N ASN A 238 15.25 -11.15 10.82
CA ASN A 238 16.70 -11.23 10.99
C ASN A 238 17.44 -11.10 9.65
N GLN A 239 16.95 -11.77 8.61
CA GLN A 239 17.51 -11.64 7.26
C GLN A 239 17.51 -10.19 6.79
N LEU A 240 16.39 -9.48 6.91
CA LEU A 240 16.26 -8.10 6.46
C LEU A 240 17.06 -7.12 7.31
N GLN A 241 17.22 -7.40 8.60
CA GLN A 241 18.04 -6.59 9.52
C GLN A 241 19.54 -6.75 9.26
N SER A 242 20.00 -7.94 8.84
CA SER A 242 21.43 -8.24 8.68
C SER A 242 21.93 -8.17 7.23
N SER A 243 21.08 -8.46 6.23
CA SER A 243 21.50 -8.50 4.84
C SER A 243 21.69 -7.10 4.24
N PRO A 244 22.66 -6.91 3.34
CA PRO A 244 22.82 -5.66 2.60
C PRO A 244 21.60 -5.39 1.70
N GLN A 245 21.59 -4.21 1.07
CA GLN A 245 20.65 -3.90 -0.01
C GLN A 245 20.79 -4.93 -1.15
N ILE A 246 19.68 -5.29 -1.75
CA ILE A 246 19.68 -6.13 -2.95
C ILE A 246 20.42 -5.41 -4.06
N GLN A 247 21.33 -6.09 -4.75
CA GLN A 247 22.21 -5.49 -5.78
C GLN A 247 21.78 -5.80 -7.21
N GLY A 248 20.61 -6.29 -7.41
CA GLY A 248 20.14 -6.63 -8.76
C GLY A 248 18.63 -6.71 -8.80
N ASN A 249 18.10 -7.16 -9.91
CA ASN A 249 16.69 -7.44 -10.08
C ASN A 249 16.48 -8.87 -10.59
N SER A 250 15.31 -9.42 -10.27
CA SER A 250 14.90 -10.76 -10.70
C SER A 250 13.67 -10.67 -11.58
N ALA A 251 13.83 -10.94 -12.88
CA ALA A 251 12.70 -10.99 -13.81
C ALA A 251 11.63 -12.00 -13.36
N ARG A 252 12.04 -13.16 -12.84
CA ARG A 252 11.10 -14.18 -12.34
C ARG A 252 10.22 -13.66 -11.20
N ILE A 253 10.77 -12.88 -10.27
CA ILE A 253 9.99 -12.32 -9.16
C ILE A 253 9.13 -11.17 -9.65
N ALA A 254 9.60 -10.37 -10.61
CA ALA A 254 8.79 -9.35 -11.25
C ALA A 254 7.58 -9.94 -11.97
N GLU A 255 7.76 -11.00 -12.75
CA GLU A 255 6.67 -11.75 -13.40
C GLU A 255 5.68 -12.33 -12.38
N LYS A 256 6.15 -12.84 -11.23
CA LYS A 256 5.29 -13.28 -10.15
C LYS A 256 4.40 -12.14 -9.63
N LEU A 257 4.98 -10.98 -9.32
CA LEU A 257 4.24 -9.83 -8.82
C LEU A 257 3.24 -9.28 -9.85
N GLU A 258 3.60 -9.30 -11.13
CA GLU A 258 2.69 -8.95 -12.21
C GLU A 258 1.53 -9.92 -12.31
N SER A 259 1.80 -11.23 -12.29
CA SER A 259 0.77 -12.27 -12.31
C SER A 259 -0.21 -12.15 -11.12
N GLU A 260 0.30 -11.87 -9.93
CA GLU A 260 -0.53 -11.65 -8.74
C GLU A 260 -1.41 -10.40 -8.88
N PHE A 261 -0.88 -9.32 -9.45
CA PHE A 261 -1.65 -8.12 -9.72
C PHE A 261 -2.73 -8.39 -10.78
N ASP A 262 -2.39 -9.05 -11.88
CA ASP A 262 -3.32 -9.40 -12.95
C ASP A 262 -4.43 -10.34 -12.45
N HIS A 263 -4.12 -11.31 -11.58
CA HIS A 263 -5.14 -12.15 -10.94
C HIS A 263 -6.15 -11.32 -10.13
N ARG A 264 -5.71 -10.29 -9.41
CA ARG A 264 -6.62 -9.37 -8.70
C ARG A 264 -7.50 -8.59 -9.67
N VAL A 265 -6.93 -8.09 -10.75
CA VAL A 265 -7.69 -7.37 -11.80
C VAL A 265 -8.75 -8.29 -12.39
N GLN A 266 -8.38 -9.54 -12.74
CA GLN A 266 -9.33 -10.53 -13.28
C GLN A 266 -10.42 -10.90 -12.28
N TYR A 267 -10.10 -10.98 -10.99
CA TYR A 267 -11.09 -11.20 -9.95
C TYR A 267 -12.16 -10.10 -9.95
N PHE A 268 -11.78 -8.84 -10.01
CA PHE A 268 -12.74 -7.72 -10.05
C PHE A 268 -13.54 -7.68 -11.36
N LEU A 269 -12.92 -7.96 -12.50
CA LEU A 269 -13.64 -8.11 -13.79
C LEU A 269 -14.70 -9.20 -13.75
N ASN A 270 -14.37 -10.35 -13.13
CA ASN A 270 -15.31 -11.45 -12.98
C ASN A 270 -16.44 -11.12 -11.99
N LEU A 271 -16.11 -10.49 -10.86
CA LEU A 271 -17.08 -10.07 -9.85
C LEU A 271 -18.12 -9.14 -10.46
N GLU A 272 -17.70 -8.17 -11.24
CA GLU A 272 -18.59 -7.23 -11.90
C GLU A 272 -19.46 -7.92 -12.97
N ARG A 273 -18.89 -8.82 -13.77
CA ARG A 273 -19.66 -9.60 -14.73
C ARG A 273 -20.77 -10.39 -14.03
N ASN A 274 -20.41 -11.09 -12.96
CA ASN A 274 -21.36 -11.88 -12.17
C ASN A 274 -22.43 -10.99 -11.53
N TYR A 275 -22.07 -9.81 -11.03
CA TYR A 275 -23.02 -8.84 -10.51
C TYR A 275 -24.01 -8.37 -11.57
N ASN A 276 -23.53 -8.02 -12.76
CA ASN A 276 -24.39 -7.59 -13.86
C ASN A 276 -25.33 -8.71 -14.35
N GLU A 277 -24.87 -9.96 -14.38
CA GLU A 277 -25.69 -11.12 -14.71
C GLU A 277 -26.78 -11.35 -13.65
N ALA A 278 -26.41 -11.26 -12.36
CA ALA A 278 -27.38 -11.37 -11.27
C ALA A 278 -28.43 -10.25 -11.33
N GLN A 279 -28.06 -9.00 -11.60
CA GLN A 279 -29.01 -7.89 -11.78
C GLN A 279 -29.99 -8.13 -12.94
N LYS A 280 -29.51 -8.64 -14.07
CA LYS A 280 -30.37 -9.02 -15.20
C LYS A 280 -31.35 -10.10 -14.80
N MET A 281 -30.92 -11.12 -14.06
CA MET A 281 -31.76 -12.21 -13.58
C MET A 281 -32.83 -11.70 -12.61
N ILE A 282 -32.44 -10.85 -11.63
CA ILE A 282 -33.37 -10.21 -10.69
C ILE A 282 -34.44 -9.44 -11.44
N THR A 283 -34.05 -8.62 -12.42
CA THR A 283 -34.99 -7.82 -13.22
C THR A 283 -35.96 -8.72 -14.00
N LYS A 284 -35.48 -9.86 -14.55
CA LYS A 284 -36.29 -10.82 -15.25
C LYS A 284 -37.33 -11.47 -14.31
N LEU A 285 -36.87 -11.96 -13.16
CA LEU A 285 -37.74 -12.60 -12.15
C LEU A 285 -38.79 -11.63 -11.57
N GLN A 286 -38.45 -10.36 -11.40
CA GLN A 286 -39.39 -9.32 -10.97
C GLN A 286 -40.52 -9.15 -12.02
N LYS A 287 -40.17 -9.08 -13.32
CA LYS A 287 -41.17 -9.00 -14.40
C LYS A 287 -42.08 -10.24 -14.46
N GLU A 288 -41.49 -11.43 -14.31
CA GLU A 288 -42.27 -12.67 -14.27
C GLU A 288 -43.23 -12.72 -13.08
N LEU A 289 -42.74 -12.28 -11.90
CA LEU A 289 -43.58 -12.19 -10.69
C LEU A 289 -44.74 -11.21 -10.87
N GLU A 290 -44.50 -10.05 -11.47
CA GLU A 290 -45.57 -9.09 -11.77
C GLU A 290 -46.56 -9.64 -12.78
N ALA A 291 -46.11 -10.30 -13.82
CA ALA A 291 -46.99 -10.95 -14.80
C ALA A 291 -47.89 -12.02 -14.16
N ILE A 292 -47.36 -12.80 -13.21
CA ILE A 292 -48.15 -13.78 -12.46
C ILE A 292 -49.21 -13.09 -11.58
N LYS A 293 -48.83 -11.98 -10.88
CA LYS A 293 -49.75 -11.22 -10.01
C LYS A 293 -50.90 -10.57 -10.80
N THR A 294 -50.64 -10.15 -12.02
CA THR A 294 -51.63 -9.50 -12.92
C THR A 294 -52.38 -10.48 -13.80
N SER A 295 -52.08 -11.78 -13.72
CA SER A 295 -52.77 -12.82 -14.48
C SER A 295 -54.20 -13.03 -13.94
N PRO A 296 -55.22 -13.17 -14.79
CA PRO A 296 -56.61 -13.37 -14.38
C PRO A 296 -56.84 -14.61 -13.49
N MET A 297 -55.90 -15.56 -13.44
CA MET A 297 -55.97 -16.72 -12.53
C MET A 297 -55.72 -16.38 -11.05
N ALA A 298 -55.15 -15.19 -10.71
CA ALA A 298 -54.92 -14.79 -9.34
C ALA A 298 -56.16 -14.30 -8.62
N GLU A 299 -57.25 -13.94 -9.32
CA GLU A 299 -58.51 -13.48 -8.72
C GLU A 299 -59.40 -14.60 -8.16
N GLY A 300 -59.07 -15.90 -8.45
CA GLY A 300 -59.86 -17.06 -8.07
C GLY A 300 -59.64 -17.63 -6.67
N TYR A 301 -58.59 -17.19 -5.94
CA TYR A 301 -58.24 -17.72 -4.62
C TYR A 301 -58.49 -16.64 -3.54
N ARG A 302 -59.76 -16.39 -3.15
CA ARG A 302 -60.04 -15.81 -1.86
C ARG A 302 -60.21 -16.97 -0.86
N PRO A 303 -59.35 -17.07 0.15
CA PRO A 303 -59.61 -18.00 1.26
C PRO A 303 -60.90 -17.56 1.98
N CYS A 304 -61.78 -18.53 2.21
CA CYS A 304 -62.94 -18.38 3.08
C CYS A 304 -62.53 -18.11 4.53
#